data_67e23f47cded96269f4b1d05699ebe87
#
_entry.id   67e23f47cded96269f4b1d05699ebe87
#
_cell.length_a   1.000
_cell.length_b   1.000
_cell.length_c   1.000
_cell.angle_alpha   90.00
_cell.angle_beta   90.00
_cell.angle_gamma   90.00
#
_symmetry.space_group_name_H-M   'P 1'
#
loop_
_entity.id
_entity.type
_entity.pdbx_description
1 polymer ?
#
loop_
_entity_poly.entity_id
_entity_poly.type
_entity_poly.pdbx_seq_one_letter_code
_entity_poly.pdbx_strand_id
1 'polypeptide(L)'
;MHQKNRLPSLLLSLFLIALSSTDAFAQTTTSTNFFSAWENRVRATLARQPSFPIPVIAPSSQMVQLFRFDYLHEYTPARTATDIFTNGKGLNLIPWANTEIDIDLPPYIQHHNPKVIDGAGDFSTVIKYRPFASPDKHHSYSLGGQVAITFPTGSYKNGALVTTVTPTVMGGKGFGPFAIQSTIGALLPKSDASAIGRTITWNTTLQARVAKIFWPEIEFNSNYYHEGPNNGKNQTFVSPGFMVSKINFRHTPGNRLALIFGSGFQVATSTFHTYNHAYVFTSRFAF
;
A
#
# COMPACT_ATOMS: atom_id res chain seq x y z
N MET A 1 -37.37 20.21 2.34
CA MET A 1 -36.67 20.13 1.04
C MET A 1 -35.46 19.22 1.19
N HIS A 2 -35.59 17.94 0.72
CA HIS A 2 -34.52 16.93 0.82
C HIS A 2 -33.68 16.97 -0.44
N GLN A 3 -32.46 17.46 -0.37
CA GLN A 3 -31.46 17.36 -1.45
C GLN A 3 -30.73 16.02 -1.31
N LYS A 4 -31.08 15.06 -2.14
CA LYS A 4 -30.38 13.76 -2.24
C LYS A 4 -29.00 13.98 -2.86
N ASN A 5 -27.96 13.77 -2.07
CA ASN A 5 -26.57 13.73 -2.54
C ASN A 5 -26.34 12.58 -3.54
N ARG A 6 -26.13 12.91 -4.81
CA ARG A 6 -25.91 11.95 -5.92
C ARG A 6 -24.43 11.67 -6.24
N LEU A 7 -23.48 12.03 -5.37
CA LEU A 7 -22.06 11.90 -5.68
C LEU A 7 -21.43 10.49 -5.59
N PRO A 8 -21.92 9.52 -4.82
CA PRO A 8 -21.21 8.23 -4.72
C PRO A 8 -21.36 7.30 -5.93
N SER A 9 -22.36 7.52 -6.83
CA SER A 9 -22.59 6.60 -7.93
C SER A 9 -21.66 6.79 -9.15
N LEU A 10 -21.06 7.95 -9.31
CA LEU A 10 -20.24 8.26 -10.50
C LEU A 10 -18.81 7.66 -10.41
N LEU A 11 -18.22 7.62 -9.23
CA LEU A 11 -16.88 7.06 -9.02
C LEU A 11 -16.88 5.53 -9.10
N LEU A 12 -17.94 4.89 -8.64
CA LEU A 12 -18.08 3.43 -8.72
C LEU A 12 -18.31 2.96 -10.17
N SER A 13 -19.02 3.75 -11.00
CA SER A 13 -19.25 3.44 -12.41
C SER A 13 -17.99 3.55 -13.26
N LEU A 14 -17.09 4.49 -12.99
CA LEU A 14 -15.81 4.63 -13.69
C LEU A 14 -14.86 3.46 -13.44
N PHE A 15 -14.90 2.89 -12.24
CA PHE A 15 -14.08 1.73 -11.90
C PHE A 15 -14.61 0.42 -12.51
N LEU A 16 -15.94 0.28 -12.61
CA LEU A 16 -16.59 -0.89 -13.24
C LEU A 16 -16.41 -0.95 -14.76
N ILE A 17 -16.32 0.20 -15.44
CA ILE A 17 -16.10 0.25 -16.90
C ILE A 17 -14.67 -0.20 -17.28
N ALA A 18 -13.68 0.01 -16.39
CA ALA A 18 -12.30 -0.46 -16.62
C ALA A 18 -12.14 -1.98 -16.47
N LEU A 19 -13.10 -2.68 -15.85
CA LEU A 19 -13.08 -4.14 -15.67
C LEU A 19 -13.65 -4.91 -16.87
N SER A 20 -14.32 -4.24 -17.83
CA SER A 20 -15.03 -4.90 -18.92
C SER A 20 -14.21 -5.13 -20.20
N SER A 21 -12.95 -4.67 -20.27
CA SER A 21 -12.07 -4.95 -21.42
C SER A 21 -11.17 -6.16 -21.15
N THR A 22 -11.77 -7.35 -21.02
CA THR A 22 -11.03 -8.61 -21.08
C THR A 22 -10.93 -9.08 -22.51
N ASP A 23 -9.82 -8.79 -23.17
CA ASP A 23 -9.45 -9.46 -24.41
C ASP A 23 -9.24 -10.95 -24.12
N ALA A 24 -10.20 -11.76 -24.57
CA ALA A 24 -10.11 -13.20 -24.55
C ALA A 24 -9.06 -13.65 -25.58
N PHE A 25 -7.80 -13.80 -25.17
CA PHE A 25 -6.80 -14.49 -25.96
C PHE A 25 -7.12 -15.99 -25.95
N ALA A 26 -7.50 -16.52 -27.10
CA ALA A 26 -7.62 -17.96 -27.34
C ALA A 26 -6.26 -18.62 -27.10
N GLN A 27 -6.15 -19.41 -26.03
CA GLN A 27 -4.98 -20.21 -25.71
C GLN A 27 -5.10 -21.59 -26.35
N THR A 28 -4.14 -21.94 -27.18
CA THR A 28 -3.88 -23.32 -27.61
C THR A 28 -3.62 -24.17 -26.37
N THR A 29 -4.45 -25.19 -26.18
CA THR A 29 -4.43 -26.10 -25.03
C THR A 29 -3.25 -27.07 -25.06
N THR A 30 -2.11 -26.66 -24.52
CA THR A 30 -1.22 -27.58 -23.84
C THR A 30 -1.70 -27.65 -22.38
N SER A 31 -1.89 -28.86 -21.83
CA SER A 31 -2.34 -29.03 -20.45
C SER A 31 -1.30 -28.49 -19.47
N THR A 32 -1.29 -27.19 -19.30
CA THR A 32 -0.45 -26.53 -18.30
C THR A 32 -1.10 -26.74 -16.95
N ASN A 33 -0.33 -27.34 -16.02
CA ASN A 33 -0.71 -27.44 -14.63
C ASN A 33 -1.11 -26.04 -14.11
N PHE A 34 -2.16 -25.93 -13.30
CA PHE A 34 -2.67 -24.67 -12.71
C PHE A 34 -1.54 -23.80 -12.15
N PHE A 35 -0.58 -24.39 -11.44
CA PHE A 35 0.54 -23.64 -10.87
C PHE A 35 1.49 -23.05 -11.92
N SER A 36 1.78 -23.78 -12.99
CA SER A 36 2.63 -23.25 -14.06
C SER A 36 1.93 -22.12 -14.84
N ALA A 37 0.62 -22.21 -15.06
CA ALA A 37 -0.17 -21.14 -15.65
C ALA A 37 -0.18 -19.88 -14.76
N TRP A 38 -0.33 -20.07 -13.44
CA TRP A 38 -0.23 -18.99 -12.46
C TRP A 38 1.15 -18.33 -12.49
N GLU A 39 2.23 -19.11 -12.39
CA GLU A 39 3.60 -18.57 -12.45
C GLU A 39 3.90 -17.80 -13.72
N ASN A 40 3.50 -18.32 -14.88
CA ASN A 40 3.70 -17.64 -16.17
C ASN A 40 2.97 -16.29 -16.20
N ARG A 41 1.76 -16.22 -15.68
CA ARG A 41 0.97 -14.99 -15.56
C ARG A 41 1.65 -13.98 -14.64
N VAL A 42 2.11 -14.42 -13.47
CA VAL A 42 2.83 -13.56 -12.52
C VAL A 42 4.10 -13.01 -13.19
N ARG A 43 4.91 -13.86 -13.81
CA ARG A 43 6.13 -13.43 -14.55
C ARG A 43 5.81 -12.41 -15.62
N ALA A 44 4.80 -12.65 -16.44
CA ALA A 44 4.37 -11.72 -17.50
C ALA A 44 3.92 -10.37 -16.92
N THR A 45 3.20 -10.37 -15.81
CA THR A 45 2.75 -9.15 -15.13
C THR A 45 3.93 -8.37 -14.54
N LEU A 46 4.87 -9.05 -13.89
CA LEU A 46 6.06 -8.43 -13.28
C LEU A 46 7.05 -7.91 -14.33
N ALA A 47 7.17 -8.60 -15.48
CA ALA A 47 8.06 -8.17 -16.57
C ALA A 47 7.62 -6.85 -17.23
N ARG A 48 6.35 -6.46 -17.09
CA ARG A 48 5.78 -5.23 -17.67
C ARG A 48 5.88 -4.01 -16.78
N GLN A 49 6.60 -4.07 -15.67
CA GLN A 49 6.67 -2.95 -14.73
C GLN A 49 8.09 -2.39 -14.61
N PRO A 50 8.22 -1.11 -14.20
CA PRO A 50 9.49 -0.51 -13.89
C PRO A 50 10.26 -1.26 -12.80
N SER A 51 11.57 -1.01 -12.73
CA SER A 51 12.48 -1.70 -11.80
C SER A 51 12.65 -1.00 -10.44
N PHE A 52 12.05 0.18 -10.23
CA PHE A 52 12.13 0.85 -8.93
C PHE A 52 11.34 0.08 -7.86
N PRO A 53 11.78 0.04 -6.59
CA PRO A 53 11.12 -0.73 -5.55
C PRO A 53 9.82 -0.07 -5.07
N ILE A 54 8.95 -0.87 -4.46
CA ILE A 54 7.83 -0.35 -3.67
C ILE A 54 8.40 0.36 -2.45
N PRO A 55 7.92 1.56 -2.10
CA PRO A 55 8.35 2.34 -0.94
C PRO A 55 8.24 1.59 0.39
N VAL A 56 8.91 2.08 1.42
CA VAL A 56 8.82 1.52 2.77
C VAL A 56 7.40 1.66 3.30
N ILE A 57 6.76 2.83 3.12
CA ILE A 57 5.49 3.17 3.75
C ILE A 57 4.38 3.30 2.71
N ALA A 58 4.56 4.17 1.71
CA ALA A 58 3.52 4.52 0.75
C ALA A 58 3.07 3.32 -0.11
N PRO A 59 1.79 3.24 -0.49
CA PRO A 59 1.33 2.33 -1.53
C PRO A 59 2.01 2.60 -2.87
N SER A 60 2.02 1.62 -3.76
CA SER A 60 2.65 1.73 -5.07
C SER A 60 1.78 1.12 -6.16
N SER A 61 1.88 1.66 -7.37
CA SER A 61 1.30 1.08 -8.58
C SER A 61 2.03 -0.18 -9.09
N GLN A 62 3.13 -0.57 -8.45
CA GLN A 62 3.82 -1.84 -8.72
C GLN A 62 2.97 -3.02 -8.27
N MET A 63 2.95 -4.08 -9.09
CA MET A 63 2.37 -5.37 -8.73
C MET A 63 3.40 -6.26 -8.07
N VAL A 64 2.99 -7.04 -7.07
CA VAL A 64 3.89 -7.95 -6.39
C VAL A 64 3.20 -9.27 -6.04
N GLN A 65 3.99 -10.33 -5.96
CA GLN A 65 3.59 -11.58 -5.35
C GLN A 65 4.58 -11.89 -4.24
N LEU A 66 4.16 -11.66 -3.02
CA LEU A 66 5.02 -11.76 -1.85
C LEU A 66 4.20 -11.85 -0.55
N PHE A 67 4.86 -12.23 0.52
CA PHE A 67 4.42 -11.99 1.88
C PHE A 67 5.17 -10.78 2.45
N ARG A 68 4.44 -9.84 3.05
CA ARG A 68 4.99 -8.62 3.64
C ARG A 68 4.73 -8.58 5.14
N PHE A 69 5.77 -8.25 5.89
CA PHE A 69 5.71 -7.97 7.31
C PHE A 69 6.34 -6.60 7.56
N ASP A 70 5.60 -5.70 8.17
CA ASP A 70 6.10 -4.39 8.59
C ASP A 70 6.05 -4.30 10.12
N TYR A 71 7.01 -3.57 10.68
CA TYR A 71 7.05 -3.23 12.08
C TYR A 71 7.18 -1.72 12.22
N LEU A 72 6.34 -1.12 13.08
CA LEU A 72 6.41 0.28 13.47
C LEU A 72 6.63 0.38 14.96
N HIS A 73 7.49 1.34 15.34
CA HIS A 73 7.64 1.79 16.71
C HIS A 73 7.40 3.29 16.76
N GLU A 74 6.23 3.69 17.28
CA GLU A 74 5.75 5.06 17.30
C GLU A 74 6.01 5.71 18.67
N TYR A 75 6.41 6.98 18.66
CA TYR A 75 6.50 7.83 19.85
C TYR A 75 5.45 8.92 19.82
N THR A 76 4.50 8.86 20.74
CA THR A 76 3.36 9.79 20.80
C THR A 76 3.73 11.13 21.47
N PRO A 77 2.95 12.20 21.24
CA PRO A 77 3.11 13.46 21.97
C PRO A 77 2.97 13.31 23.50
N ALA A 78 2.25 12.29 23.97
CA ALA A 78 2.09 11.97 25.38
C ALA A 78 3.31 11.28 26.00
N ARG A 79 4.43 11.15 25.28
CA ARG A 79 5.67 10.47 25.68
C ARG A 79 5.48 8.98 25.99
N THR A 80 4.54 8.33 25.28
CA THR A 80 4.35 6.88 25.28
C THR A 80 4.79 6.31 23.94
N ALA A 81 5.19 5.05 23.94
CA ALA A 81 5.49 4.33 22.72
C ALA A 81 4.36 3.36 22.36
N THR A 82 4.29 3.00 21.08
CA THR A 82 3.39 1.96 20.57
C THR A 82 4.14 1.12 19.54
N ASP A 83 4.12 -0.19 19.74
CA ASP A 83 4.66 -1.15 18.76
C ASP A 83 3.51 -1.71 17.93
N ILE A 84 3.68 -1.72 16.60
CA ILE A 84 2.69 -2.22 15.67
C ILE A 84 3.36 -3.31 14.81
N PHE A 85 2.97 -4.55 15.03
CA PHE A 85 3.47 -5.71 14.31
C PHE A 85 2.57 -6.02 13.12
N THR A 86 3.14 -6.41 11.99
CA THR A 86 2.55 -6.55 10.65
C THR A 86 2.09 -5.22 10.01
N ASN A 87 1.73 -4.24 10.78
CA ASN A 87 1.20 -2.94 10.34
C ASN A 87 0.12 -3.08 9.24
N GLY A 88 -0.80 -4.06 9.41
CA GLY A 88 -1.82 -4.36 8.43
C GLY A 88 -1.23 -4.74 7.06
N LYS A 89 -0.21 -5.60 7.05
CA LYS A 89 0.40 -6.18 5.85
C LYS A 89 0.32 -7.70 5.91
N GLY A 90 0.40 -8.34 4.74
CA GLY A 90 0.23 -9.78 4.67
C GLY A 90 0.61 -10.33 3.31
N LEU A 91 -0.31 -11.03 2.69
CA LEU A 91 -0.10 -11.79 1.46
C LEU A 91 -0.60 -10.99 0.25
N ASN A 92 0.30 -10.75 -0.71
CA ASN A 92 0.00 -10.12 -1.99
C ASN A 92 0.03 -11.19 -3.09
N LEU A 93 -1.02 -11.32 -3.86
CA LEU A 93 -1.20 -12.32 -4.91
C LEU A 93 -1.59 -11.67 -6.24
N ILE A 94 -1.11 -12.21 -7.35
CA ILE A 94 -1.48 -11.80 -8.71
C ILE A 94 -2.36 -12.90 -9.34
N PRO A 95 -3.68 -12.91 -9.06
CA PRO A 95 -4.59 -13.93 -9.59
C PRO A 95 -4.86 -13.75 -11.09
N TRP A 96 -4.86 -12.52 -11.59
CA TRP A 96 -5.06 -12.18 -12.99
C TRP A 96 -4.00 -11.20 -13.49
N ALA A 97 -3.85 -11.09 -14.81
CA ALA A 97 -2.96 -10.11 -15.40
C ALA A 97 -3.34 -8.69 -14.94
N ASN A 98 -2.34 -7.92 -14.53
CA ASN A 98 -2.51 -6.54 -14.05
C ASN A 98 -3.44 -6.37 -12.83
N THR A 99 -3.77 -7.45 -12.13
CA THR A 99 -4.61 -7.42 -10.92
C THR A 99 -3.86 -8.07 -9.75
N GLU A 100 -3.85 -7.41 -8.63
CA GLU A 100 -3.30 -7.88 -7.36
C GLU A 100 -4.40 -7.88 -6.30
N ILE A 101 -4.40 -8.91 -5.47
CA ILE A 101 -5.26 -9.00 -4.28
C ILE A 101 -4.33 -9.11 -3.08
N ASP A 102 -4.53 -8.22 -2.12
CA ASP A 102 -3.83 -8.25 -0.85
C ASP A 102 -4.76 -8.76 0.25
N ILE A 103 -4.27 -9.69 1.03
CA ILE A 103 -4.91 -10.21 2.24
C ILE A 103 -4.06 -9.72 3.40
N ASP A 104 -4.50 -8.64 4.01
CA ASP A 104 -3.76 -7.94 5.05
C ASP A 104 -4.15 -8.49 6.42
N LEU A 105 -3.16 -9.02 7.13
CA LEU A 105 -3.36 -9.57 8.46
C LEU A 105 -3.65 -8.45 9.48
N PRO A 106 -4.53 -8.67 10.47
CA PRO A 106 -4.69 -7.73 11.57
C PRO A 106 -3.36 -7.42 12.22
N PRO A 107 -2.97 -6.14 12.36
CA PRO A 107 -1.78 -5.80 13.11
C PRO A 107 -1.98 -6.15 14.59
N TYR A 108 -0.94 -6.59 15.28
CA TYR A 108 -0.93 -6.61 16.73
C TYR A 108 -0.33 -5.31 17.24
N ILE A 109 -1.08 -4.61 18.11
CA ILE A 109 -0.75 -3.29 18.63
C ILE A 109 -0.45 -3.43 20.11
N GLN A 110 0.79 -3.12 20.50
CA GLN A 110 1.25 -3.12 21.87
C GLN A 110 1.48 -1.68 22.33
N HIS A 111 0.68 -1.25 23.31
CA HIS A 111 0.77 0.09 23.87
C HIS A 111 1.67 0.09 25.10
N HIS A 112 2.75 0.86 25.10
CA HIS A 112 3.56 1.10 26.30
C HIS A 112 2.89 2.15 27.19
N ASN A 113 1.59 1.96 27.41
CA ASN A 113 0.74 2.84 28.23
C ASN A 113 -0.24 1.99 29.04
N PRO A 114 -0.14 1.95 30.38
CA PRO A 114 -0.99 1.10 31.21
C PRO A 114 -2.49 1.44 31.16
N LYS A 115 -2.86 2.57 30.54
CA LYS A 115 -4.26 2.98 30.38
C LYS A 115 -4.90 2.47 29.08
N VAL A 116 -4.15 1.84 28.20
CA VAL A 116 -4.59 1.35 26.90
C VAL A 116 -4.31 -0.15 26.82
N ILE A 117 -5.27 -0.91 26.34
CA ILE A 117 -5.15 -2.38 26.27
C ILE A 117 -4.56 -2.77 24.93
N ASP A 118 -3.55 -3.62 24.96
CA ASP A 118 -2.96 -4.24 23.78
C ASP A 118 -3.96 -5.13 23.05
N GLY A 119 -3.82 -5.26 21.73
CA GLY A 119 -4.75 -6.12 21.00
C GLY A 119 -4.54 -6.10 19.49
N ALA A 120 -5.38 -6.88 18.83
CA ALA A 120 -5.40 -6.92 17.36
C ALA A 120 -6.12 -5.70 16.79
N GLY A 121 -5.57 -5.15 15.73
CA GLY A 121 -6.25 -4.18 14.89
C GLY A 121 -7.19 -4.84 13.88
N ASP A 122 -7.49 -4.15 12.80
CA ASP A 122 -8.48 -4.58 11.82
C ASP A 122 -7.87 -5.47 10.72
N PHE A 123 -8.66 -6.44 10.26
CA PHE A 123 -8.43 -7.14 9.02
C PHE A 123 -8.75 -6.23 7.84
N SER A 124 -7.93 -6.28 6.78
CA SER A 124 -8.23 -5.60 5.54
C SER A 124 -7.92 -6.44 4.30
N THR A 125 -8.51 -6.06 3.19
CA THR A 125 -8.20 -6.61 1.88
C THR A 125 -8.10 -5.49 0.86
N VAL A 126 -7.22 -5.67 -0.13
CA VAL A 126 -7.01 -4.69 -1.20
C VAL A 126 -7.18 -5.37 -2.54
N ILE A 127 -7.89 -4.71 -3.44
CA ILE A 127 -7.92 -5.07 -4.86
C ILE A 127 -7.22 -3.94 -5.61
N LYS A 128 -6.12 -4.27 -6.31
CA LYS A 128 -5.32 -3.34 -7.09
C LYS A 128 -5.39 -3.71 -8.55
N TYR A 129 -5.53 -2.70 -9.42
CA TYR A 129 -5.50 -2.84 -10.86
C TYR A 129 -4.55 -1.83 -11.48
N ARG A 130 -3.67 -2.32 -12.38
CA ARG A 130 -2.67 -1.51 -13.07
C ARG A 130 -2.86 -1.58 -14.59
N PRO A 131 -3.65 -0.69 -15.19
CA PRO A 131 -3.89 -0.68 -16.62
C PRO A 131 -2.65 -0.35 -17.46
N PHE A 132 -1.77 0.52 -16.96
CA PHE A 132 -0.65 1.03 -17.74
C PHE A 132 0.67 0.86 -16.99
N ALA A 133 1.66 0.29 -17.68
CA ALA A 133 3.03 0.23 -17.20
C ALA A 133 4.00 0.01 -18.36
N SER A 134 5.21 0.53 -18.23
CA SER A 134 6.32 0.30 -19.16
C SER A 134 7.61 0.10 -18.39
N PRO A 135 8.36 -0.99 -18.65
CA PRO A 135 9.69 -1.22 -18.09
C PRO A 135 10.80 -0.52 -18.89
N ASP A 136 10.47 0.16 -19.98
CA ASP A 136 11.46 0.81 -20.87
C ASP A 136 12.30 1.81 -20.09
N LYS A 137 13.62 1.78 -20.31
CA LYS A 137 14.56 2.71 -19.65
C LYS A 137 14.26 4.18 -19.92
N HIS A 138 13.72 4.51 -21.09
CA HIS A 138 13.38 5.88 -21.48
C HIS A 138 11.94 6.25 -21.11
N HIS A 139 11.04 5.26 -21.01
CA HIS A 139 9.62 5.44 -20.71
C HIS A 139 9.18 4.58 -19.53
N SER A 140 10.01 4.52 -18.49
CA SER A 140 9.74 3.75 -17.27
C SER A 140 8.62 4.40 -16.48
N TYR A 141 7.42 3.80 -16.44
CA TYR A 141 6.29 4.30 -15.67
C TYR A 141 5.33 3.19 -15.27
N SER A 142 4.50 3.48 -14.28
CA SER A 142 3.32 2.66 -13.94
C SER A 142 2.19 3.56 -13.44
N LEU A 143 0.96 3.20 -13.80
CA LEU A 143 -0.25 3.89 -13.36
C LEU A 143 -1.31 2.85 -13.02
N GLY A 144 -1.94 3.02 -11.88
CA GLY A 144 -2.97 2.10 -11.39
C GLY A 144 -3.84 2.70 -10.32
N GLY A 145 -4.74 1.89 -9.82
CA GLY A 145 -5.60 2.22 -8.70
C GLY A 145 -5.84 1.01 -7.82
N GLN A 146 -6.29 1.25 -6.61
CA GLN A 146 -6.70 0.21 -5.68
C GLN A 146 -7.92 0.64 -4.88
N VAL A 147 -8.62 -0.35 -4.35
CA VAL A 147 -9.63 -0.16 -3.32
C VAL A 147 -9.26 -1.07 -2.15
N ALA A 148 -8.99 -0.46 -1.00
CA ALA A 148 -8.85 -1.17 0.26
C ALA A 148 -10.18 -1.18 1.00
N ILE A 149 -10.51 -2.32 1.62
CA ILE A 149 -11.67 -2.47 2.50
C ILE A 149 -11.15 -2.95 3.84
N THR A 150 -11.38 -2.17 4.89
CA THR A 150 -11.02 -2.52 6.26
C THR A 150 -12.27 -2.87 7.04
N PHE A 151 -12.25 -4.00 7.73
CA PHE A 151 -13.37 -4.52 8.50
C PHE A 151 -13.12 -4.25 10.00
N PRO A 152 -14.12 -3.83 10.77
CA PRO A 152 -13.97 -3.52 12.19
C PRO A 152 -13.86 -4.81 13.02
N THR A 153 -12.75 -5.50 12.90
CA THR A 153 -12.45 -6.76 13.61
C THR A 153 -11.51 -6.58 14.79
N GLY A 154 -10.99 -5.35 14.97
CA GLY A 154 -10.04 -5.02 16.02
C GLY A 154 -10.62 -5.17 17.43
N SER A 155 -9.76 -5.49 18.37
CA SER A 155 -10.09 -5.66 19.77
C SER A 155 -9.73 -4.42 20.60
N TYR A 156 -10.47 -4.18 21.70
CA TYR A 156 -10.15 -3.16 22.70
C TYR A 156 -9.89 -1.74 22.16
N LYS A 157 -10.62 -1.32 21.14
CA LYS A 157 -10.46 -0.01 20.44
C LYS A 157 -9.18 0.11 19.61
N ASN A 158 -8.52 -0.99 19.29
CA ASN A 158 -7.36 -1.03 18.39
C ASN A 158 -7.74 -1.06 16.90
N GLY A 159 -9.03 -1.05 16.58
CA GLY A 159 -9.57 -1.02 15.23
C GLY A 159 -10.53 0.13 14.99
N ALA A 160 -11.01 0.23 13.75
CA ALA A 160 -12.05 1.17 13.35
C ALA A 160 -13.41 0.78 13.95
N LEU A 161 -14.27 1.77 14.14
CA LEU A 161 -15.63 1.53 14.65
C LEU A 161 -16.58 0.97 13.59
N VAL A 162 -16.26 1.21 12.31
CA VAL A 162 -17.06 0.81 11.15
C VAL A 162 -16.18 0.38 10.00
N THR A 163 -16.75 -0.38 9.07
CA THR A 163 -16.09 -0.72 7.81
C THR A 163 -15.71 0.56 7.07
N THR A 164 -14.48 0.63 6.58
CA THR A 164 -13.99 1.73 5.75
C THR A 164 -13.61 1.24 4.36
N VAL A 165 -13.78 2.11 3.37
CA VAL A 165 -13.38 1.87 1.99
C VAL A 165 -12.41 2.97 1.57
N THR A 166 -11.26 2.58 1.04
CA THR A 166 -10.20 3.53 0.66
C THR A 166 -9.85 3.36 -0.82
N PRO A 167 -10.57 4.01 -1.74
CA PRO A 167 -10.13 4.14 -3.13
C PRO A 167 -8.85 4.98 -3.20
N THR A 168 -7.89 4.54 -4.01
CA THR A 168 -6.60 5.21 -4.20
C THR A 168 -6.17 5.14 -5.66
N VAL A 169 -5.75 6.26 -6.23
CA VAL A 169 -5.05 6.33 -7.51
C VAL A 169 -3.55 6.46 -7.24
N MET A 170 -2.75 5.81 -8.07
CA MET A 170 -1.31 5.74 -7.85
C MET A 170 -0.53 5.70 -9.15
N GLY A 171 0.60 6.38 -9.16
CA GLY A 171 1.50 6.41 -10.31
C GLY A 171 2.96 6.44 -9.89
N GLY A 172 3.81 6.01 -10.82
CA GLY A 172 5.26 6.07 -10.64
C GLY A 172 5.96 6.31 -11.97
N LYS A 173 7.07 7.05 -11.93
CA LYS A 173 7.93 7.36 -13.08
C LYS A 173 9.38 7.19 -12.71
N GLY A 174 10.13 6.46 -13.56
CA GLY A 174 11.58 6.33 -13.45
C GLY A 174 12.30 7.29 -14.41
N PHE A 175 13.43 7.82 -13.95
CA PHE A 175 14.32 8.74 -14.68
C PHE A 175 15.77 8.28 -14.49
N GLY A 176 16.19 7.27 -15.25
CA GLY A 176 17.50 6.66 -15.08
C GLY A 176 17.66 6.01 -13.69
N PRO A 177 18.55 6.53 -12.82
CA PRO A 177 18.72 6.01 -11.46
C PRO A 177 17.68 6.52 -10.48
N PHE A 178 16.89 7.52 -10.84
CA PHE A 178 15.88 8.14 -9.96
C PHE A 178 14.48 7.62 -10.27
N ALA A 179 13.62 7.62 -9.27
CA ALA A 179 12.20 7.36 -9.43
C ALA A 179 11.38 8.27 -8.51
N ILE A 180 10.19 8.64 -9.00
CA ILE A 180 9.15 9.28 -8.20
C ILE A 180 7.91 8.41 -8.24
N GLN A 181 7.28 8.21 -7.09
CA GLN A 181 5.99 7.56 -6.97
C GLN A 181 5.04 8.46 -6.18
N SER A 182 3.79 8.53 -6.58
CA SER A 182 2.79 9.31 -5.84
C SER A 182 1.45 8.59 -5.81
N THR A 183 0.72 8.78 -4.72
CA THR A 183 -0.62 8.22 -4.52
C THR A 183 -1.54 9.26 -3.90
N ILE A 184 -2.80 9.23 -4.31
CA ILE A 184 -3.87 10.00 -3.68
C ILE A 184 -5.06 9.07 -3.44
N GLY A 185 -5.59 9.10 -2.22
CA GLY A 185 -6.71 8.26 -1.80
C GLY A 185 -7.64 8.97 -0.84
N ALA A 186 -8.77 8.34 -0.57
CA ALA A 186 -9.73 8.85 0.40
C ALA A 186 -10.26 7.69 1.27
N LEU A 187 -10.04 7.77 2.59
CA LEU A 187 -10.65 6.86 3.55
C LEU A 187 -12.07 7.30 3.80
N LEU A 188 -13.03 6.42 3.49
CA LEU A 188 -14.46 6.68 3.53
C LEU A 188 -15.12 5.67 4.48
N PRO A 189 -15.62 6.09 5.66
CA PRO A 189 -16.38 5.21 6.54
C PRO A 189 -17.75 4.90 5.91
N LYS A 190 -18.23 3.67 6.11
CA LYS A 190 -19.53 3.18 5.61
C LYS A 190 -20.71 3.92 6.25
N SER A 191 -20.57 4.29 7.52
CA SER A 191 -21.57 5.03 8.32
C SER A 191 -20.88 6.03 9.24
N ASP A 192 -21.66 6.91 9.88
CA ASP A 192 -21.22 7.83 10.93
C ASP A 192 -20.03 8.73 10.53
N ALA A 193 -19.98 9.16 9.29
CA ALA A 193 -18.90 9.99 8.77
C ALA A 193 -18.73 11.30 9.54
N SER A 194 -19.80 11.87 10.07
CA SER A 194 -19.75 13.06 10.94
C SER A 194 -19.06 12.81 12.29
N ALA A 195 -19.12 11.60 12.81
CA ALA A 195 -18.49 11.21 14.07
C ALA A 195 -17.07 10.66 13.88
N ILE A 196 -16.81 9.96 12.77
CA ILE A 196 -15.54 9.29 12.49
C ILE A 196 -14.60 10.19 11.70
N GLY A 197 -15.13 10.90 10.70
CA GLY A 197 -14.40 11.70 9.74
C GLY A 197 -14.05 10.93 8.47
N ARG A 198 -13.69 11.67 7.44
CA ARG A 198 -13.10 11.19 6.19
C ARG A 198 -11.66 11.68 6.14
N THR A 199 -10.79 10.95 5.49
CA THR A 199 -9.39 11.36 5.37
C THR A 199 -8.95 11.28 3.92
N ILE A 200 -8.44 12.39 3.39
CA ILE A 200 -7.74 12.39 2.11
C ILE A 200 -6.27 12.12 2.39
N THR A 201 -5.70 11.13 1.73
CA THR A 201 -4.30 10.75 1.88
C THR A 201 -3.54 11.11 0.61
N TRP A 202 -2.37 11.70 0.74
CA TRP A 202 -1.46 11.95 -0.36
C TRP A 202 -0.05 11.54 0.05
N ASN A 203 0.56 10.67 -0.74
CA ASN A 203 1.93 10.24 -0.51
C ASN A 203 2.77 10.50 -1.76
N THR A 204 4.02 10.89 -1.55
CA THR A 204 5.01 11.03 -2.61
C THR A 204 6.33 10.47 -2.12
N THR A 205 6.94 9.58 -2.90
CA THR A 205 8.23 8.98 -2.61
C THR A 205 9.22 9.32 -3.70
N LEU A 206 10.38 9.79 -3.31
CA LEU A 206 11.55 10.01 -4.17
C LEU A 206 12.57 8.92 -3.86
N GLN A 207 13.04 8.21 -4.86
CA GLN A 207 13.99 7.10 -4.73
C GLN A 207 15.18 7.30 -5.66
N ALA A 208 16.36 6.85 -5.23
CA ALA A 208 17.56 6.87 -6.05
C ALA A 208 18.26 5.51 -5.98
N ARG A 209 18.64 4.93 -7.14
CA ARG A 209 19.45 3.72 -7.19
C ARG A 209 20.92 4.08 -7.05
N VAL A 210 21.49 3.90 -5.87
CA VAL A 210 22.90 4.18 -5.58
C VAL A 210 23.78 2.97 -5.89
N ALA A 211 23.27 1.76 -5.64
CA ALA A 211 23.94 0.50 -5.96
C ALA A 211 22.95 -0.46 -6.65
N LYS A 212 23.40 -1.64 -7.06
CA LYS A 212 22.59 -2.59 -7.83
C LYS A 212 21.25 -2.92 -7.16
N ILE A 213 21.23 -3.02 -5.83
CA ILE A 213 20.06 -3.41 -5.03
C ILE A 213 19.70 -2.38 -3.94
N PHE A 214 20.48 -1.33 -3.75
CA PHE A 214 20.29 -0.35 -2.67
C PHE A 214 19.65 0.94 -3.21
N TRP A 215 18.52 1.32 -2.58
CA TRP A 215 17.68 2.44 -2.97
C TRP A 215 17.36 3.32 -1.75
N PRO A 216 18.19 4.34 -1.45
CA PRO A 216 17.76 5.37 -0.52
C PRO A 216 16.49 6.07 -1.04
N GLU A 217 15.63 6.46 -0.11
CA GLU A 217 14.37 7.13 -0.42
C GLU A 217 14.01 8.18 0.62
N ILE A 218 13.17 9.10 0.20
CA ILE A 218 12.47 10.01 1.10
C ILE A 218 10.99 9.98 0.74
N GLU A 219 10.14 9.76 1.75
CA GLU A 219 8.69 9.77 1.58
C GLU A 219 8.08 10.98 2.28
N PHE A 220 7.06 11.54 1.64
CA PHE A 220 6.17 12.57 2.16
C PHE A 220 4.78 11.95 2.28
N ASN A 221 4.28 11.81 3.51
CA ASN A 221 3.00 11.17 3.79
C ASN A 221 2.08 12.21 4.44
N SER A 222 1.02 12.61 3.75
CA SER A 222 0.09 13.64 4.20
C SER A 222 -1.32 13.12 4.30
N ASN A 223 -1.99 13.46 5.41
CA ASN A 223 -3.39 13.19 5.67
C ASN A 223 -4.12 14.50 5.93
N TYR A 224 -5.18 14.76 5.18
CA TYR A 224 -6.10 15.84 5.42
C TYR A 224 -7.42 15.27 5.95
N TYR A 225 -7.82 15.71 7.14
CA TYR A 225 -9.01 15.23 7.83
C TYR A 225 -10.20 16.13 7.51
N HIS A 226 -11.27 15.52 7.02
CA HIS A 226 -12.53 16.17 6.71
C HIS A 226 -13.65 15.53 7.51
N GLU A 227 -14.46 16.34 8.18
CA GLU A 227 -15.45 15.90 9.17
C GLU A 227 -14.82 15.22 10.40
N GLY A 228 -15.64 14.80 11.36
CA GLY A 228 -15.21 14.13 12.58
C GLY A 228 -14.38 15.00 13.55
N PRO A 229 -13.76 14.38 14.57
CA PRO A 229 -13.04 15.08 15.64
C PRO A 229 -11.81 15.85 15.17
N ASN A 230 -11.26 15.48 14.03
CA ASN A 230 -10.06 16.08 13.46
C ASN A 230 -10.34 16.98 12.24
N ASN A 231 -11.60 17.37 12.04
CA ASN A 231 -12.00 18.20 10.90
C ASN A 231 -11.10 19.42 10.69
N GLY A 232 -10.64 19.61 9.45
CA GLY A 232 -9.79 20.74 9.04
C GLY A 232 -8.32 20.59 9.44
N LYS A 233 -7.92 19.53 10.17
CA LYS A 233 -6.52 19.30 10.52
C LYS A 233 -5.77 18.65 9.35
N ASN A 234 -4.46 18.90 9.34
CA ASN A 234 -3.51 18.29 8.40
C ASN A 234 -2.39 17.64 9.20
N GLN A 235 -2.04 16.41 8.83
CA GLN A 235 -0.91 15.68 9.38
C GLN A 235 0.05 15.33 8.25
N THR A 236 1.31 15.72 8.38
CA THR A 236 2.36 15.41 7.39
C THR A 236 3.58 14.85 8.08
N PHE A 237 4.09 13.76 7.52
CA PHE A 237 5.35 13.14 7.90
C PHE A 237 6.35 13.22 6.75
N VAL A 238 7.61 13.42 7.09
CA VAL A 238 8.76 13.22 6.21
C VAL A 238 9.51 12.00 6.71
N SER A 239 9.81 11.09 5.79
CA SER A 239 10.33 9.77 6.14
C SER A 239 11.56 9.44 5.28
N PRO A 240 12.77 9.85 5.68
CA PRO A 240 14.00 9.32 5.11
C PRO A 240 14.10 7.82 5.40
N GLY A 241 14.52 7.06 4.39
CA GLY A 241 14.61 5.62 4.47
C GLY A 241 15.43 5.00 3.36
N PHE A 242 15.39 3.69 3.27
CA PHE A 242 16.00 2.94 2.19
C PHE A 242 15.29 1.62 1.96
N MET A 243 15.40 1.13 0.73
CA MET A 243 15.01 -0.22 0.32
C MET A 243 16.22 -0.98 -0.21
N VAL A 244 16.37 -2.22 0.24
CA VAL A 244 17.25 -3.21 -0.40
C VAL A 244 16.35 -4.11 -1.22
N SER A 245 16.45 -3.99 -2.54
CA SER A 245 15.63 -4.79 -3.44
C SER A 245 16.23 -6.18 -3.61
N LYS A 246 15.43 -7.10 -4.04
CA LYS A 246 15.63 -8.54 -4.30
C LYS A 246 17.03 -9.12 -4.03
N ILE A 247 17.19 -9.73 -2.87
CA ILE A 247 18.27 -10.67 -2.56
C ILE A 247 17.75 -12.06 -2.92
N ASN A 248 18.15 -12.58 -4.07
CA ASN A 248 17.68 -13.88 -4.54
C ASN A 248 18.31 -15.01 -3.74
N PHE A 249 17.50 -15.97 -3.26
CA PHE A 249 18.00 -17.16 -2.54
C PHE A 249 18.62 -18.19 -3.49
N ARG A 250 18.20 -18.18 -4.75
CA ARG A 250 18.76 -19.07 -5.80
C ARG A 250 18.96 -18.27 -7.08
N HIS A 251 20.06 -18.51 -7.76
CA HIS A 251 20.39 -17.86 -9.04
C HIS A 251 19.96 -18.70 -10.27
N THR A 252 19.06 -19.67 -10.09
CA THR A 252 18.51 -20.45 -11.19
C THR A 252 17.53 -19.61 -12.02
N PRO A 253 17.58 -19.68 -13.36
CA PRO A 253 16.63 -18.99 -14.22
C PRO A 253 15.17 -19.33 -13.82
N GLY A 254 14.34 -18.31 -13.71
CA GLY A 254 12.93 -18.46 -13.36
C GLY A 254 12.62 -18.54 -11.85
N ASN A 255 13.62 -18.66 -10.98
CA ASN A 255 13.38 -18.61 -9.55
C ASN A 255 13.07 -17.16 -9.11
N ARG A 256 12.00 -16.98 -8.33
CA ARG A 256 11.55 -15.69 -7.82
C ARG A 256 11.72 -15.54 -6.31
N LEU A 257 12.14 -16.62 -5.63
CA LEU A 257 12.34 -16.58 -4.19
C LEU A 257 13.42 -15.56 -3.83
N ALA A 258 13.00 -14.51 -3.18
CA ALA A 258 13.87 -13.40 -2.81
C ALA A 258 13.41 -12.73 -1.53
N LEU A 259 14.38 -12.22 -0.78
CA LEU A 259 14.15 -11.32 0.34
C LEU A 259 14.32 -9.88 -0.15
N ILE A 260 13.41 -9.01 0.29
CA ILE A 260 13.44 -7.56 0.12
C ILE A 260 13.25 -6.98 1.52
N PHE A 261 14.02 -5.99 1.90
CA PHE A 261 13.82 -5.33 3.18
C PHE A 261 14.12 -3.84 3.07
N GLY A 262 13.62 -3.09 4.01
CA GLY A 262 13.85 -1.65 4.09
C GLY A 262 13.59 -1.12 5.48
N SER A 263 14.02 0.09 5.71
CA SER A 263 13.78 0.79 6.96
C SER A 263 13.67 2.28 6.71
N GLY A 264 12.96 2.96 7.59
CA GLY A 264 12.79 4.41 7.53
C GLY A 264 12.53 4.99 8.92
N PHE A 265 12.69 6.28 8.99
CA PHE A 265 12.41 7.06 10.20
C PHE A 265 11.41 8.17 9.84
N GLN A 266 10.19 8.08 10.35
CA GLN A 266 9.16 9.09 10.14
C GLN A 266 9.27 10.22 11.16
N VAL A 267 9.16 11.45 10.71
CA VAL A 267 9.13 12.65 11.57
C VAL A 267 7.91 13.48 11.20
N ALA A 268 7.11 13.83 12.19
CA ALA A 268 5.98 14.74 12.01
C ALA A 268 6.51 16.17 11.72
N THR A 269 6.00 16.76 10.63
CA THR A 269 6.37 18.13 10.22
C THR A 269 5.21 19.11 10.33
N SER A 270 3.99 18.61 10.57
CA SER A 270 2.79 19.42 10.81
C SER A 270 2.54 19.64 12.30
N THR A 271 1.82 20.70 12.63
CA THR A 271 1.45 21.02 14.03
C THR A 271 0.56 19.94 14.64
N PHE A 272 -0.42 19.43 13.88
CA PHE A 272 -1.23 18.29 14.30
C PHE A 272 -0.59 17.00 13.84
N HIS A 273 -0.40 16.04 14.75
CA HIS A 273 0.12 14.71 14.48
C HIS A 273 -0.33 13.73 15.57
N THR A 274 -0.48 12.46 15.20
CA THR A 274 -0.86 11.37 16.11
C THR A 274 0.33 10.80 16.85
N TYR A 275 1.52 10.85 16.25
CA TYR A 275 2.81 10.53 16.87
C TYR A 275 3.88 11.52 16.37
N ASN A 276 4.92 11.75 17.18
CA ASN A 276 6.00 12.69 16.86
C ASN A 276 6.94 12.11 15.80
N HIS A 277 7.32 10.88 15.98
CA HIS A 277 8.20 10.13 15.08
C HIS A 277 7.97 8.64 15.24
N ALA A 278 8.40 7.89 14.25
CA ALA A 278 8.34 6.42 14.27
C ALA A 278 9.53 5.81 13.53
N TYR A 279 9.99 4.65 14.02
CA TYR A 279 10.86 3.75 13.26
C TYR A 279 9.98 2.78 12.48
N VAL A 280 10.32 2.59 11.21
CA VAL A 280 9.64 1.66 10.32
C VAL A 280 10.63 0.64 9.80
N PHE A 281 10.29 -0.63 9.89
CA PHE A 281 11.02 -1.71 9.25
C PHE A 281 10.05 -2.52 8.39
N THR A 282 10.46 -2.88 7.19
CA THR A 282 9.70 -3.75 6.28
C THR A 282 10.54 -4.94 5.84
N SER A 283 9.95 -6.11 5.87
CA SER A 283 10.51 -7.35 5.33
C SER A 283 9.51 -7.97 4.36
N ARG A 284 9.97 -8.37 3.17
CA ARG A 284 9.12 -8.87 2.09
C ARG A 284 9.75 -10.12 1.50
N PHE A 285 9.01 -11.19 1.51
CA PHE A 285 9.41 -12.47 0.96
C PHE A 285 8.68 -12.71 -0.36
N ALA A 286 9.38 -12.53 -1.47
CA ALA A 286 8.84 -12.74 -2.83
C ALA A 286 8.94 -14.22 -3.23
N PHE A 287 7.89 -14.72 -3.93
CA PHE A 287 7.79 -16.10 -4.39
C PHE A 287 7.07 -16.25 -5.73
#